data_efe4897bdcea8e89db03c1468eb36d07
#
_entry.id   efe4897bdcea8e89db03c1468eb36d07
#
_cell.length_a   1.000
_cell.length_b   1.000
_cell.length_c   1.000
_cell.angle_alpha   90.00
_cell.angle_beta   90.00
_cell.angle_gamma   90.00
#
_symmetry.space_group_name_H-M   'P 1'
#
loop_
_entity.id
_entity.type
_entity.pdbx_description
1 polymer ?
#
loop_
_entity_poly.entity_id
_entity_poly.type
_entity_poly.pdbx_seq_one_letter_code
_entity_poly.pdbx_strand_id
1 'polypeptide(L)'
;MQKQDLRSSMLLLFAANRISLANHGLSDQVDHYNHALVALSKEAVQGKALIAGDITTTSKMDAEYDELLSAYEEQITALVDAGVDLLIAETMIGADETMAVIDAAHAVCNLPILCSLTMQADGSLFFGGNIFETAPMLEEMGADAVGINCSTGPDQLENIIQNLAGSLSVPVIANQMPVCRRSTIRELLFMI
;
A
#
# COMPACT_ATOMS: atom_id res chain seq x y z
N MET A 1 -4.85 -12.90 -27.68
CA MET A 1 -4.41 -12.65 -26.29
C MET A 1 -5.65 -12.31 -25.48
N GLN A 2 -6.11 -13.24 -24.62
CA GLN A 2 -7.22 -12.97 -23.71
C GLN A 2 -6.70 -12.03 -22.62
N LYS A 3 -7.36 -10.87 -22.46
CA LYS A 3 -7.19 -10.03 -21.26
C LYS A 3 -7.64 -10.86 -20.07
N GLN A 4 -6.69 -11.29 -19.25
CA GLN A 4 -7.01 -11.76 -17.91
C GLN A 4 -7.48 -10.56 -17.09
N ASP A 5 -8.77 -10.55 -16.74
CA ASP A 5 -9.31 -9.66 -15.72
C ASP A 5 -8.70 -10.09 -14.36
N LEU A 6 -7.56 -9.52 -14.03
CA LEU A 6 -6.98 -9.61 -12.69
C LEU A 6 -7.83 -8.73 -11.76
N ARG A 7 -8.88 -9.31 -11.20
CA ARG A 7 -9.62 -8.69 -10.09
C ARG A 7 -8.87 -9.04 -8.81
N SER A 8 -8.01 -8.14 -8.34
CA SER A 8 -7.51 -8.21 -6.98
C SER A 8 -8.64 -7.83 -6.02
N SER A 9 -9.00 -8.76 -5.15
CA SER A 9 -9.91 -8.49 -4.04
C SER A 9 -9.06 -7.99 -2.88
N MET A 10 -8.96 -6.68 -2.73
CA MET A 10 -8.33 -6.06 -1.59
C MET A 10 -9.32 -6.05 -0.43
N LEU A 11 -9.15 -6.95 0.52
CA LEU A 11 -9.80 -6.83 1.82
C LEU A 11 -8.91 -5.94 2.69
N LEU A 12 -9.48 -4.83 3.15
CA LEU A 12 -8.85 -3.83 3.99
C LEU A 12 -8.40 -4.44 5.32
N LEU A 13 -7.11 -4.72 5.43
CA LEU A 13 -6.42 -5.13 6.64
C LEU A 13 -5.77 -3.93 7.32
N PHE A 14 -6.50 -2.82 7.44
CA PHE A 14 -6.00 -1.59 8.01
C PHE A 14 -5.36 -1.83 9.40
N ALA A 15 -4.05 -1.56 9.48
CA ALA A 15 -3.32 -1.40 10.73
C ALA A 15 -3.23 -2.63 11.66
N ALA A 16 -3.04 -3.84 11.13
CA ALA A 16 -2.81 -5.03 11.96
C ALA A 16 -1.32 -5.22 12.35
N ASN A 17 -0.56 -4.12 12.50
CA ASN A 17 0.78 -4.11 13.05
C ASN A 17 0.76 -3.94 14.58
N ARG A 18 1.85 -4.31 15.23
CA ARG A 18 2.01 -4.26 16.70
C ARG A 18 1.73 -2.89 17.30
N ILE A 19 2.19 -1.82 16.64
CA ILE A 19 2.07 -0.44 17.13
C ILE A 19 0.60 -0.02 17.15
N SER A 20 -0.13 -0.24 16.06
CA SER A 20 -1.54 0.09 15.96
C SER A 20 -2.41 -0.77 16.87
N LEU A 21 -2.12 -2.07 16.95
CA LEU A 21 -2.84 -3.00 17.84
C LEU A 21 -2.63 -2.68 19.32
N ALA A 22 -1.49 -2.09 19.71
CA ALA A 22 -1.22 -1.68 21.08
C ALA A 22 -2.25 -0.67 21.61
N ASN A 23 -2.80 0.20 20.76
CA ASN A 23 -3.85 1.16 21.11
C ASN A 23 -5.16 0.48 21.60
N HIS A 24 -5.30 -0.81 21.31
CA HIS A 24 -6.45 -1.63 21.68
C HIS A 24 -6.10 -2.73 22.68
N GLY A 25 -4.87 -2.76 23.19
CA GLY A 25 -4.38 -3.81 24.08
C GLY A 25 -4.19 -5.17 23.40
N LEU A 26 -3.93 -5.17 22.10
CA LEU A 26 -3.85 -6.35 21.23
C LEU A 26 -2.48 -6.51 20.56
N SER A 27 -1.42 -5.90 21.11
CA SER A 27 -0.08 -5.88 20.53
C SER A 27 0.55 -7.27 20.33
N ASP A 28 0.10 -8.27 21.06
CA ASP A 28 0.53 -9.67 20.98
C ASP A 28 -0.30 -10.51 19.99
N GLN A 29 -1.25 -9.91 19.28
CA GLN A 29 -2.19 -10.59 18.40
C GLN A 29 -1.91 -10.35 16.90
N VAL A 30 -0.74 -9.84 16.54
CA VAL A 30 -0.38 -9.52 15.12
C VAL A 30 -0.56 -10.75 14.23
N ASP A 31 0.03 -11.87 14.61
CA ASP A 31 -0.07 -13.13 13.87
C ASP A 31 -1.53 -13.57 13.71
N HIS A 32 -2.28 -13.59 14.81
CA HIS A 32 -3.68 -14.04 14.80
C HIS A 32 -4.55 -13.24 13.83
N TYR A 33 -4.47 -11.91 13.89
CA TYR A 33 -5.32 -11.07 13.04
C TYR A 33 -4.92 -11.13 11.58
N ASN A 34 -3.65 -11.09 11.24
CA ASN A 34 -3.20 -11.18 9.85
C ASN A 34 -3.59 -12.53 9.23
N HIS A 35 -3.38 -13.64 9.94
CA HIS A 35 -3.81 -14.96 9.48
C HIS A 35 -5.33 -15.06 9.29
N ALA A 36 -6.13 -14.59 10.25
CA ALA A 36 -7.59 -14.64 10.17
C ALA A 36 -8.12 -13.87 8.96
N LEU A 37 -7.56 -12.70 8.71
CA LEU A 37 -8.01 -11.82 7.63
C LEU A 37 -7.59 -12.35 6.25
N VAL A 38 -6.38 -12.91 6.12
CA VAL A 38 -5.95 -13.59 4.89
C VAL A 38 -6.81 -14.82 4.63
N ALA A 39 -7.16 -15.59 5.66
CA ALA A 39 -8.06 -16.75 5.51
C ALA A 39 -9.45 -16.34 4.98
N LEU A 40 -10.05 -15.26 5.52
CA LEU A 40 -11.31 -14.71 5.03
C LEU A 40 -11.21 -14.24 3.57
N SER A 41 -10.10 -13.59 3.20
CA SER A 41 -9.85 -13.15 1.83
C SER A 41 -9.78 -14.33 0.88
N LYS A 42 -9.05 -15.39 1.25
CA LYS A 42 -8.94 -16.63 0.45
C LYS A 42 -10.30 -17.31 0.27
N GLU A 43 -11.11 -17.36 1.33
CA GLU A 43 -12.47 -17.88 1.26
C GLU A 43 -13.35 -17.06 0.30
N ALA A 44 -13.26 -15.73 0.38
CA ALA A 44 -14.06 -14.84 -0.45
C ALA A 44 -13.71 -14.94 -1.94
N VAL A 45 -12.43 -14.99 -2.29
CA VAL A 45 -11.98 -14.99 -3.70
C VAL A 45 -12.00 -16.38 -4.33
N GLN A 46 -11.95 -17.47 -3.55
CA GLN A 46 -12.01 -18.86 -4.03
C GLN A 46 -10.99 -19.14 -5.15
N GLY A 47 -9.79 -18.60 -5.05
CA GLY A 47 -8.73 -18.77 -6.05
C GLY A 47 -8.94 -18.01 -7.36
N LYS A 48 -9.90 -17.06 -7.42
CA LYS A 48 -10.21 -16.29 -8.64
C LYS A 48 -9.47 -14.96 -8.72
N ALA A 49 -8.75 -14.57 -7.66
CA ALA A 49 -7.97 -13.36 -7.58
C ALA A 49 -6.73 -13.57 -6.70
N LEU A 50 -5.72 -12.71 -6.87
CA LEU A 50 -4.57 -12.64 -5.99
C LEU A 50 -4.97 -12.01 -4.64
N ILE A 51 -4.29 -12.42 -3.58
CA ILE A 51 -4.43 -11.86 -2.24
C ILE A 51 -3.26 -10.92 -1.99
N ALA A 52 -3.55 -9.64 -1.79
CA ALA A 52 -2.56 -8.67 -1.35
C ALA A 52 -2.52 -8.62 0.19
N GLY A 53 -1.33 -8.68 0.76
CA GLY A 53 -1.08 -8.36 2.15
C GLY A 53 -1.03 -6.83 2.29
N ASP A 54 -2.04 -6.27 2.93
CA ASP A 54 -2.20 -4.83 3.08
C ASP A 54 -1.49 -4.32 4.33
N ILE A 55 -0.66 -3.30 4.15
CA ILE A 55 0.16 -2.66 5.18
C ILE A 55 -0.12 -1.18 5.11
N THR A 56 -0.40 -0.54 6.23
CA THR A 56 -0.65 0.90 6.28
C THR A 56 0.18 1.57 7.38
N THR A 57 0.12 2.90 7.42
CA THR A 57 0.80 3.70 8.44
C THR A 57 0.43 3.25 9.86
N THR A 58 1.41 3.26 10.74
CA THR A 58 1.19 3.04 12.17
C THR A 58 0.48 4.21 12.84
N SER A 59 0.48 5.39 12.19
CA SER A 59 0.02 6.67 12.73
C SER A 59 0.79 7.15 13.98
N LYS A 60 1.91 6.52 14.32
CA LYS A 60 2.79 6.91 15.42
C LYS A 60 3.86 7.86 14.89
N MET A 61 3.64 9.16 15.07
CA MET A 61 4.45 10.22 14.48
C MET A 61 5.87 10.34 15.03
N ASP A 62 6.11 9.80 16.21
CA ASP A 62 7.39 9.81 16.93
C ASP A 62 8.04 8.43 17.01
N ALA A 63 7.63 7.51 16.13
CA ALA A 63 8.25 6.20 16.06
C ALA A 63 9.66 6.30 15.48
N GLU A 64 10.63 5.67 16.16
CA GLU A 64 11.97 5.51 15.63
C GLU A 64 11.97 4.51 14.47
N TYR A 65 12.90 4.68 13.52
CA TYR A 65 12.96 3.83 12.33
C TYR A 65 13.06 2.34 12.64
N ASP A 66 13.88 1.96 13.61
CA ASP A 66 14.05 0.56 14.04
C ASP A 66 12.77 -0.01 14.67
N GLU A 67 11.96 0.82 15.32
CA GLU A 67 10.64 0.42 15.87
C GLU A 67 9.66 0.15 14.73
N LEU A 68 9.61 1.01 13.71
CA LEU A 68 8.80 0.82 12.51
C LEU A 68 9.21 -0.45 11.77
N LEU A 69 10.50 -0.60 11.51
CA LEU A 69 11.07 -1.76 10.81
C LEU A 69 10.66 -3.06 11.50
N SER A 70 10.89 -3.16 12.82
CA SER A 70 10.54 -4.35 13.59
C SER A 70 9.03 -4.66 13.57
N ALA A 71 8.17 -3.63 13.66
CA ALA A 71 6.72 -3.81 13.63
C ALA A 71 6.23 -4.29 12.25
N TYR A 72 6.82 -3.79 11.17
CA TYR A 72 6.49 -4.21 9.82
C TYR A 72 7.06 -5.58 9.46
N GLU A 73 8.28 -5.92 9.90
CA GLU A 73 8.82 -7.28 9.76
C GLU A 73 7.91 -8.33 10.40
N GLU A 74 7.40 -8.05 11.60
CA GLU A 74 6.46 -8.96 12.29
C GLU A 74 5.16 -9.11 11.49
N GLN A 75 4.54 -8.00 11.05
CA GLN A 75 3.31 -8.03 10.27
C GLN A 75 3.51 -8.74 8.92
N ILE A 76 4.58 -8.42 8.20
CA ILE A 76 4.88 -9.03 6.91
C ILE A 76 5.15 -10.52 7.06
N THR A 77 5.87 -10.95 8.10
CA THR A 77 6.07 -12.36 8.39
C THR A 77 4.73 -13.09 8.53
N ALA A 78 3.79 -12.54 9.32
CA ALA A 78 2.47 -13.13 9.49
C ALA A 78 1.66 -13.18 8.19
N LEU A 79 1.74 -12.13 7.34
CA LEU A 79 1.07 -12.09 6.05
C LEU A 79 1.64 -13.14 5.07
N VAL A 80 2.97 -13.27 5.00
CA VAL A 80 3.68 -14.23 4.16
C VAL A 80 3.37 -15.67 4.60
N ASP A 81 3.41 -15.94 5.90
CA ASP A 81 3.07 -17.25 6.46
C ASP A 81 1.60 -17.61 6.22
N ALA A 82 0.72 -16.62 6.26
CA ALA A 82 -0.69 -16.79 5.89
C ALA A 82 -0.87 -17.02 4.37
N GLY A 83 0.14 -16.77 3.55
CA GLY A 83 0.21 -17.06 2.12
C GLY A 83 -0.50 -16.03 1.25
N VAL A 84 -0.13 -14.77 1.37
CA VAL A 84 -0.46 -13.71 0.41
C VAL A 84 0.37 -13.86 -0.86
N ASP A 85 -0.10 -13.29 -1.97
CA ASP A 85 0.57 -13.35 -3.27
C ASP A 85 1.49 -12.14 -3.53
N LEU A 86 1.20 -11.00 -2.91
CA LEU A 86 1.96 -9.75 -3.00
C LEU A 86 1.72 -8.90 -1.74
N LEU A 87 2.52 -7.85 -1.58
CA LEU A 87 2.38 -6.86 -0.52
C LEU A 87 1.94 -5.51 -1.10
N ILE A 88 1.18 -4.75 -0.34
CA ILE A 88 0.85 -3.36 -0.66
C ILE A 88 0.99 -2.48 0.57
N ALA A 89 1.86 -1.48 0.50
CA ALA A 89 1.91 -0.38 1.45
C ALA A 89 0.89 0.68 1.01
N GLU A 90 -0.31 0.68 1.62
CA GLU A 90 -1.43 1.52 1.18
C GLU A 90 -1.67 2.70 2.12
N THR A 91 -1.99 3.85 1.53
CA THR A 91 -2.32 5.09 2.27
C THR A 91 -1.19 5.54 3.18
N MET A 92 0.04 5.40 2.69
CA MET A 92 1.20 5.86 3.42
C MET A 92 1.24 7.39 3.44
N ILE A 93 1.60 7.96 4.59
CA ILE A 93 1.51 9.41 4.85
C ILE A 93 2.87 10.12 4.86
N GLY A 94 3.96 9.38 4.80
CA GLY A 94 5.32 9.89 4.81
C GLY A 94 6.31 8.95 4.13
N ALA A 95 7.45 9.50 3.75
CA ALA A 95 8.51 8.77 3.05
C ALA A 95 9.18 7.73 3.97
N ASP A 96 9.63 8.14 5.16
CA ASP A 96 10.42 7.30 6.06
C ASP A 96 9.69 6.03 6.47
N GLU A 97 8.39 6.14 6.77
CA GLU A 97 7.58 4.99 7.15
C GLU A 97 7.36 4.03 5.96
N THR A 98 7.19 4.58 4.74
CA THR A 98 7.08 3.75 3.53
C THR A 98 8.38 3.03 3.23
N MET A 99 9.53 3.68 3.43
CA MET A 99 10.85 3.07 3.31
C MET A 99 11.02 1.90 4.30
N ALA A 100 10.59 2.08 5.55
CA ALA A 100 10.65 1.01 6.55
C ALA A 100 9.81 -0.23 6.14
N VAL A 101 8.66 -0.03 5.45
CA VAL A 101 7.88 -1.16 4.91
C VAL A 101 8.65 -1.89 3.81
N ILE A 102 9.31 -1.18 2.89
CA ILE A 102 10.10 -1.81 1.81
C ILE A 102 11.29 -2.59 2.40
N ASP A 103 12.02 -1.99 3.33
CA ASP A 103 13.16 -2.66 3.99
C ASP A 103 12.71 -3.91 4.74
N ALA A 104 11.59 -3.83 5.47
CA ALA A 104 10.98 -4.98 6.15
C ALA A 104 10.56 -6.08 5.16
N ALA A 105 9.96 -5.70 4.03
CA ALA A 105 9.57 -6.67 3.00
C ALA A 105 10.76 -7.42 2.43
N HIS A 106 11.83 -6.72 2.09
CA HIS A 106 13.06 -7.32 1.58
C HIS A 106 13.79 -8.17 2.61
N ALA A 107 13.69 -7.84 3.90
CA ALA A 107 14.26 -8.66 4.97
C ALA A 107 13.50 -10.00 5.15
N VAL A 108 12.18 -10.00 4.89
CA VAL A 108 11.30 -11.16 5.18
C VAL A 108 11.07 -12.03 3.96
N CYS A 109 10.88 -11.45 2.75
CA CYS A 109 10.44 -12.22 1.59
C CYS A 109 10.92 -11.61 0.26
N ASN A 110 10.53 -12.28 -0.85
CA ASN A 110 10.74 -11.79 -2.22
C ASN A 110 9.40 -11.60 -2.97
N LEU A 111 8.32 -11.33 -2.26
CA LEU A 111 7.04 -11.03 -2.89
C LEU A 111 7.08 -9.63 -3.50
N PRO A 112 6.32 -9.41 -4.59
CA PRO A 112 6.16 -8.07 -5.13
C PRO A 112 5.61 -7.10 -4.07
N ILE A 113 6.15 -5.89 -4.01
CA ILE A 113 5.68 -4.83 -3.12
C ILE A 113 5.25 -3.59 -3.91
N LEU A 114 4.01 -3.19 -3.69
CA LEU A 114 3.40 -2.01 -4.26
C LEU A 114 3.28 -0.94 -3.19
N CYS A 115 3.57 0.31 -3.52
CA CYS A 115 3.48 1.42 -2.57
C CYS A 115 2.52 2.49 -3.07
N SER A 116 1.54 2.87 -2.25
CA SER A 116 0.65 4.00 -2.55
C SER A 116 0.61 5.00 -1.39
N LEU A 117 0.82 6.26 -1.72
CA LEU A 117 0.90 7.35 -0.76
C LEU A 117 -0.33 8.24 -0.84
N THR A 118 -0.72 8.80 0.29
CA THR A 118 -1.71 9.88 0.31
C THR A 118 -0.99 11.22 0.44
N MET A 119 -1.48 12.22 -0.28
CA MET A 119 -0.82 13.51 -0.42
C MET A 119 -1.82 14.66 -0.47
N GLN A 120 -1.32 15.86 -0.31
CA GLN A 120 -2.05 17.10 -0.55
C GLN A 120 -2.10 17.43 -2.06
N ALA A 121 -2.91 18.40 -2.43
CA ALA A 121 -3.15 18.79 -3.82
C ALA A 121 -1.89 19.28 -4.57
N ASP A 122 -0.90 19.77 -3.84
CA ASP A 122 0.39 20.24 -4.38
C ASP A 122 1.46 19.13 -4.49
N GLY A 123 1.11 17.90 -4.13
CA GLY A 123 2.02 16.76 -4.11
C GLY A 123 2.80 16.58 -2.81
N SER A 124 2.62 17.46 -1.82
CA SER A 124 3.27 17.34 -0.51
C SER A 124 2.69 16.16 0.27
N LEU A 125 3.54 15.37 0.91
CA LEU A 125 3.12 14.34 1.85
C LEU A 125 2.76 14.97 3.21
N PHE A 126 1.98 14.26 4.03
CA PHE A 126 1.53 14.81 5.31
C PHE A 126 2.64 14.88 6.36
N PHE A 127 3.65 14.00 6.26
CA PHE A 127 4.78 13.91 7.18
C PHE A 127 6.13 14.07 6.47
N GLY A 128 6.26 15.20 5.77
CA GLY A 128 7.49 15.57 5.09
C GLY A 128 7.70 14.88 3.74
N GLY A 129 8.39 15.58 2.85
CA GLY A 129 8.64 15.11 1.49
C GLY A 129 7.55 15.52 0.50
N ASN A 130 7.77 15.14 -0.74
CA ASN A 130 6.88 15.39 -1.86
C ASN A 130 6.84 14.12 -2.73
N ILE A 131 5.69 13.83 -3.31
CA ILE A 131 5.49 12.60 -4.11
C ILE A 131 6.48 12.48 -5.28
N PHE A 132 6.87 13.60 -5.90
CA PHE A 132 7.79 13.60 -7.05
C PHE A 132 9.23 13.27 -6.68
N GLU A 133 9.61 13.45 -5.42
CA GLU A 133 10.93 13.07 -4.88
C GLU A 133 10.84 11.67 -4.25
N THR A 134 9.76 11.38 -3.54
CA THR A 134 9.59 10.12 -2.83
C THR A 134 9.36 8.94 -3.78
N ALA A 135 8.54 9.10 -4.82
CA ALA A 135 8.21 7.98 -5.70
C ALA A 135 9.42 7.38 -6.45
N PRO A 136 10.34 8.17 -7.04
CA PRO A 136 11.57 7.62 -7.60
C PRO A 136 12.47 6.94 -6.57
N MET A 137 12.53 7.46 -5.34
CA MET A 137 13.31 6.85 -4.27
C MET A 137 12.75 5.48 -3.86
N LEU A 138 11.42 5.33 -3.77
CA LEU A 138 10.79 4.03 -3.50
C LEU A 138 11.02 3.01 -4.62
N GLU A 139 11.04 3.46 -5.88
CA GLU A 139 11.43 2.63 -7.03
C GLU A 139 12.89 2.18 -6.91
N GLU A 140 13.83 3.08 -6.57
CA GLU A 140 15.24 2.74 -6.35
C GLU A 140 15.42 1.75 -5.20
N MET A 141 14.56 1.80 -4.19
CA MET A 141 14.54 0.83 -3.08
C MET A 141 13.93 -0.51 -3.47
N GLY A 142 13.35 -0.64 -4.65
CA GLY A 142 12.83 -1.91 -5.19
C GLY A 142 11.31 -2.08 -5.07
N ALA A 143 10.54 -1.00 -4.93
CA ALA A 143 9.09 -1.09 -5.10
C ALA A 143 8.74 -1.48 -6.55
N ASP A 144 7.89 -2.50 -6.73
CA ASP A 144 7.47 -3.00 -8.05
C ASP A 144 6.40 -2.11 -8.71
N ALA A 145 5.73 -1.29 -7.94
CA ALA A 145 4.84 -0.23 -8.43
C ALA A 145 4.71 0.87 -7.37
N VAL A 146 4.59 2.12 -7.81
CA VAL A 146 4.42 3.26 -6.90
C VAL A 146 3.26 4.11 -7.36
N GLY A 147 2.53 4.71 -6.42
CA GLY A 147 1.40 5.55 -6.79
C GLY A 147 0.76 6.32 -5.65
N ILE A 148 -0.48 6.64 -5.84
CA ILE A 148 -1.26 7.51 -4.95
C ILE A 148 -2.66 6.97 -4.71
N ASN A 149 -3.16 7.15 -3.50
CA ASN A 149 -4.55 6.86 -3.15
C ASN A 149 -5.10 7.87 -2.13
N CYS A 150 -6.41 7.88 -1.93
CA CYS A 150 -7.09 8.68 -0.90
C CYS A 150 -6.68 10.17 -0.86
N SER A 151 -6.25 10.73 -1.98
CA SER A 151 -5.73 12.10 -2.09
C SER A 151 -6.83 13.10 -2.53
N THR A 152 -6.52 13.99 -3.45
CA THR A 152 -7.42 15.04 -3.95
C THR A 152 -8.36 14.52 -5.05
N GLY A 153 -9.25 15.39 -5.56
CA GLY A 153 -10.19 15.04 -6.62
C GLY A 153 -9.52 14.71 -7.97
N PRO A 154 -10.22 13.98 -8.86
CA PRO A 154 -9.64 13.45 -10.11
C PRO A 154 -9.01 14.50 -11.02
N ASP A 155 -9.58 15.70 -11.07
CA ASP A 155 -9.08 16.79 -11.93
C ASP A 155 -7.69 17.30 -11.53
N GLN A 156 -7.31 17.14 -10.26
CA GLN A 156 -6.01 17.56 -9.74
C GLN A 156 -4.96 16.44 -9.86
N LEU A 157 -5.41 15.19 -9.89
CA LEU A 157 -4.53 14.02 -9.95
C LEU A 157 -3.98 13.74 -11.34
N GLU A 158 -4.68 14.12 -12.40
CA GLU A 158 -4.27 13.80 -13.77
C GLU A 158 -2.84 14.28 -14.07
N ASN A 159 -2.53 15.53 -13.76
CA ASN A 159 -1.19 16.08 -13.94
C ASN A 159 -0.13 15.38 -13.10
N ILE A 160 -0.46 15.01 -11.86
CA ILE A 160 0.45 14.33 -10.96
C ILE A 160 0.75 12.92 -11.47
N ILE A 161 -0.28 12.18 -11.87
CA ILE A 161 -0.15 10.83 -12.45
C ILE A 161 0.68 10.86 -13.74
N GLN A 162 0.43 11.83 -14.62
CA GLN A 162 1.20 11.99 -15.86
C GLN A 162 2.69 12.27 -15.59
N ASN A 163 2.98 13.12 -14.61
CA ASN A 163 4.36 13.42 -14.21
C ASN A 163 5.04 12.19 -13.59
N LEU A 164 4.37 11.47 -12.70
CA LEU A 164 4.90 10.22 -12.13
C LEU A 164 5.15 9.17 -13.21
N ALA A 165 4.19 8.96 -14.11
CA ALA A 165 4.33 8.02 -15.23
C ALA A 165 5.46 8.38 -16.20
N GLY A 166 5.85 9.67 -16.26
CA GLY A 166 6.99 10.13 -17.04
C GLY A 166 8.34 10.01 -16.34
N SER A 167 8.36 9.84 -15.01
CA SER A 167 9.58 9.80 -14.20
C SER A 167 9.93 8.40 -13.69
N LEU A 168 8.98 7.48 -13.63
CA LEU A 168 9.16 6.13 -13.13
C LEU A 168 9.26 5.11 -14.27
N SER A 169 10.01 4.04 -14.06
CA SER A 169 10.05 2.87 -14.95
C SER A 169 9.11 1.75 -14.50
N VAL A 170 8.71 1.76 -13.21
CA VAL A 170 7.69 0.86 -12.67
C VAL A 170 6.27 1.38 -12.93
N PRO A 171 5.24 0.52 -12.91
CA PRO A 171 3.85 0.95 -13.04
C PRO A 171 3.43 2.00 -12.01
N VAL A 172 2.63 2.98 -12.46
CA VAL A 172 2.03 3.98 -11.56
C VAL A 172 0.62 3.54 -11.18
N ILE A 173 0.37 3.44 -9.87
CA ILE A 173 -0.93 3.09 -9.31
C ILE A 173 -1.70 4.36 -8.94
N ALA A 174 -2.98 4.43 -9.33
CA ALA A 174 -3.89 5.46 -8.88
C ALA A 174 -5.19 4.81 -8.40
N ASN A 175 -5.39 4.77 -7.09
CA ASN A 175 -6.60 4.24 -6.48
C ASN A 175 -7.36 5.37 -5.77
N GLN A 176 -8.52 5.73 -6.30
CA GLN A 176 -9.39 6.74 -5.69
C GLN A 176 -10.62 6.10 -5.06
N MET A 177 -10.96 6.58 -3.87
CA MET A 177 -12.31 6.38 -3.36
C MET A 177 -13.31 7.03 -4.31
N PRO A 178 -14.39 6.36 -4.70
CA PRO A 178 -15.41 6.97 -5.55
C PRO A 178 -16.05 8.14 -4.78
N VAL A 179 -15.61 9.36 -5.09
CA VAL A 179 -16.36 10.55 -4.71
C VAL A 179 -17.65 10.48 -5.51
N CYS A 180 -18.78 10.37 -4.81
CA CYS A 180 -20.11 10.28 -5.40
C CYS A 180 -20.44 11.53 -6.22
N ARG A 181 -19.98 11.58 -7.47
CA ARG A 181 -20.50 12.48 -8.52
C ARG A 181 -20.79 11.67 -9.76
N ARG A 182 -22.09 11.68 -10.13
CA ARG A 182 -22.57 11.22 -11.43
C ARG A 182 -21.82 11.99 -12.52
N SER A 183 -21.13 11.27 -13.33
CA SER A 183 -20.69 11.48 -14.70
C SER A 183 -19.17 11.32 -14.90
N THR A 184 -18.84 10.40 -15.79
CA THR A 184 -17.59 10.29 -16.53
C THR A 184 -16.36 9.74 -15.76
N ILE A 185 -16.51 8.60 -15.06
CA ILE A 185 -15.36 7.73 -14.72
C ILE A 185 -15.58 6.37 -15.39
N ARG A 186 -15.40 6.31 -16.70
CA ARG A 186 -15.42 5.04 -17.45
C ARG A 186 -14.10 4.66 -18.10
N GLU A 187 -13.11 5.52 -18.06
CA GLU A 187 -11.87 5.33 -18.81
C GLU A 187 -10.56 5.38 -18.00
N LEU A 188 -10.57 5.70 -16.70
CA LEU A 188 -9.34 5.78 -15.86
C LEU A 188 -9.16 4.60 -14.91
N LEU A 189 -10.00 3.61 -14.98
CA LEU A 189 -9.79 2.33 -14.31
C LEU A 189 -9.07 1.39 -15.28
N PHE A 190 -7.87 0.96 -14.88
CA PHE A 190 -7.05 -0.07 -15.52
C PHE A 190 -6.04 0.42 -16.57
N MET A 191 -4.95 0.97 -16.09
CA MET A 191 -3.65 0.65 -16.65
C MET A 191 -2.88 -0.16 -15.59
N ILE A 192 -3.13 -1.43 -15.51
CA ILE A 192 -2.24 -2.49 -15.08
C ILE A 192 -2.08 -3.44 -16.26
#